data_610f634f07dfc9a76257c44e90d537ca
#
_entry.id   610f634f07dfc9a76257c44e90d537ca
#
_cell.length_a   1.000
_cell.length_b   1.000
_cell.length_c   1.000
_cell.angle_alpha   90.00
_cell.angle_beta   90.00
_cell.angle_gamma   90.00
#
_symmetry.space_group_name_H-M   'P 1'
#
loop_
_entity.id
_entity.type
_entity.pdbx_description
1 polymer ?
#
loop_
_entity_poly.entity_id
_entity_poly.type
_entity_poly.pdbx_seq_one_letter_code
_entity_poly.pdbx_strand_id
1 'polypeptide(L)'
;MAFHIVLVEPEIPANTGNIARTCAATGTILHLVRPLGFNTDDKTLKRAGLDYWYAVEIHYHDSFQELKDQYPEGRFFCASTRSSQVYTKHRYQDGDFFVFGKETKGLPQEILDAHPDTCIRVPMTDKVRSLNLSNSAAIVVFEALRQLDFAGLE
;
A
#
# COMPACT_ATOMS: atom_id res chain seq x y z
N MET A 1 -5.78 -11.95 11.25
CA MET A 1 -4.99 -12.20 10.07
C MET A 1 -5.42 -11.26 9.00
N ALA A 2 -4.46 -10.59 8.38
CA ALA A 2 -4.79 -9.54 7.45
C ALA A 2 -3.61 -9.28 6.51
N PHE A 3 -3.92 -8.70 5.36
CA PHE A 3 -2.90 -8.07 4.52
C PHE A 3 -2.52 -6.72 5.11
N HIS A 4 -1.39 -6.19 4.68
CA HIS A 4 -0.87 -4.91 5.10
C HIS A 4 -0.61 -4.03 3.88
N ILE A 5 -1.00 -2.77 3.95
CA ILE A 5 -0.61 -1.76 2.96
C ILE A 5 0.37 -0.81 3.64
N VAL A 6 1.49 -0.55 3.00
CA VAL A 6 2.52 0.37 3.48
C VAL A 6 2.64 1.54 2.51
N LEU A 7 2.47 2.75 3.00
CA LEU A 7 2.67 3.97 2.21
C LEU A 7 3.95 4.64 2.69
N VAL A 8 4.96 4.69 1.82
CA VAL A 8 6.26 5.29 2.15
C VAL A 8 6.24 6.75 1.76
N GLU A 9 6.18 7.63 2.76
CA GLU A 9 6.20 9.08 2.60
C GLU A 9 5.09 9.60 1.67
N PRO A 10 3.82 9.22 1.92
CA PRO A 10 2.73 9.67 1.05
C PRO A 10 2.58 11.19 1.11
N GLU A 11 2.22 11.78 -0.03
CA GLU A 11 2.19 13.24 -0.19
C GLU A 11 0.78 13.81 -0.26
N ILE A 12 -0.16 13.06 -0.81
CA ILE A 12 -1.51 13.56 -1.12
C ILE A 12 -2.51 13.00 -0.11
N PRO A 13 -3.07 13.84 0.77
CA PRO A 13 -3.95 13.35 1.83
C PRO A 13 -5.20 12.62 1.31
N ALA A 14 -5.76 13.04 0.17
CA ALA A 14 -6.93 12.37 -0.40
C ALA A 14 -6.63 10.91 -0.74
N ASN A 15 -5.43 10.61 -1.24
CA ASN A 15 -5.05 9.23 -1.56
C ASN A 15 -4.97 8.38 -0.29
N THR A 16 -4.33 8.90 0.75
CA THR A 16 -4.22 8.19 2.03
C THR A 16 -5.60 7.96 2.63
N GLY A 17 -6.50 8.95 2.56
CA GLY A 17 -7.88 8.80 3.04
C GLY A 17 -8.65 7.72 2.29
N ASN A 18 -8.53 7.69 0.96
CA ASN A 18 -9.19 6.66 0.15
C ASN A 18 -8.62 5.27 0.44
N ILE A 19 -7.31 5.17 0.66
CA ILE A 19 -6.68 3.89 1.02
C ILE A 19 -7.15 3.44 2.40
N ALA A 20 -7.28 4.36 3.35
CA ALA A 20 -7.83 4.04 4.67
C ALA A 20 -9.24 3.45 4.55
N ARG A 21 -10.07 4.00 3.66
CA ARG A 21 -11.41 3.46 3.41
C ARG A 21 -11.35 2.04 2.85
N THR A 22 -10.46 1.80 1.89
CA THR A 22 -10.24 0.45 1.35
C THR A 22 -9.79 -0.51 2.45
N CYS A 23 -8.89 -0.07 3.33
CA CYS A 23 -8.43 -0.88 4.46
C CYS A 23 -9.58 -1.20 5.41
N ALA A 24 -10.43 -0.23 5.71
CA ALA A 24 -11.61 -0.47 6.54
C ALA A 24 -12.54 -1.51 5.91
N ALA A 25 -12.73 -1.43 4.59
CA ALA A 25 -13.63 -2.33 3.87
C ALA A 25 -13.10 -3.76 3.79
N THR A 26 -11.80 -3.96 3.89
CA THR A 26 -11.15 -5.26 3.64
C THR A 26 -10.48 -5.86 4.88
N GLY A 27 -10.45 -5.14 6.00
CA GLY A 27 -9.73 -5.58 7.18
C GLY A 27 -8.22 -5.51 7.03
N THR A 28 -7.74 -4.73 6.06
CA THR A 28 -6.30 -4.55 5.82
C THR A 28 -5.71 -3.56 6.82
N ILE A 29 -4.50 -3.83 7.27
CA ILE A 29 -3.78 -2.95 8.20
C ILE A 29 -3.00 -1.92 7.40
N LEU A 30 -3.08 -0.65 7.81
CA LEU A 30 -2.41 0.45 7.13
C LEU A 30 -1.19 0.92 7.90
N HIS A 31 -0.07 1.04 7.21
CA HIS A 31 1.19 1.56 7.75
C HIS A 31 1.58 2.82 7.00
N LEU A 32 1.89 3.87 7.75
CA LEU A 32 2.35 5.14 7.19
C LEU A 32 3.78 5.39 7.63
N VAL A 33 4.69 5.49 6.66
CA VAL A 33 6.11 5.75 6.93
C VAL A 33 6.37 7.25 6.75
N ARG A 34 6.85 7.89 7.83
CA ARG A 34 7.17 9.32 7.83
C ARG A 34 8.45 9.62 7.03
N PRO A 35 8.61 10.85 6.55
CA PRO A 35 7.72 12.00 6.77
C PRO A 35 6.49 11.95 5.87
N LEU A 36 5.37 12.41 6.40
CA LEU A 36 4.13 12.55 5.62
C LEU A 36 4.09 13.94 5.01
N GLY A 37 3.62 14.03 3.77
CA GLY A 37 3.47 15.30 3.09
C GLY A 37 2.24 16.11 3.52
N PHE A 38 1.59 15.70 4.61
CA PHE A 38 0.39 16.32 5.13
C PHE A 38 0.27 16.06 6.63
N ASN A 39 -0.62 16.80 7.28
CA ASN A 39 -0.96 16.58 8.68
C ASN A 39 -2.16 15.61 8.76
N THR A 40 -2.18 14.71 9.72
CA THR A 40 -3.29 13.78 9.92
C THR A 40 -4.58 14.50 10.32
N ASP A 41 -4.51 15.77 10.70
CA ASP A 41 -5.68 16.62 10.93
C ASP A 41 -6.16 17.34 9.67
N ASP A 42 -5.53 17.07 8.52
CA ASP A 42 -5.87 17.72 7.26
C ASP A 42 -7.33 17.45 6.87
N LYS A 43 -8.04 18.50 6.43
CA LYS A 43 -9.46 18.39 6.07
C LYS A 43 -9.69 17.46 4.88
N THR A 44 -8.76 17.42 3.94
CA THR A 44 -8.86 16.55 2.76
C THR A 44 -8.77 15.10 3.17
N LEU A 45 -7.85 14.79 4.08
CA LEU A 45 -7.71 13.44 4.63
C LEU A 45 -9.00 13.02 5.34
N LYS A 46 -9.52 13.89 6.19
CA LYS A 46 -10.75 13.63 6.94
C LYS A 46 -11.95 13.46 6.01
N ARG A 47 -12.05 14.30 4.99
CA ARG A 47 -13.16 14.22 4.02
C ARG A 47 -13.13 12.91 3.25
N ALA A 48 -11.94 12.43 2.89
CA ALA A 48 -11.78 11.20 2.11
C ALA A 48 -11.99 9.93 2.95
N GLY A 49 -11.58 9.94 4.23
CA GLY A 49 -11.54 8.73 5.03
C GLY A 49 -11.97 8.85 6.48
N LEU A 50 -12.45 10.01 6.93
CA LEU A 50 -12.72 10.24 8.35
C LEU A 50 -13.73 9.24 8.96
N ASP A 51 -14.80 8.97 8.23
CA ASP A 51 -15.86 8.09 8.73
C ASP A 51 -15.37 6.65 8.92
N TYR A 52 -14.23 6.31 8.32
CA TYR A 52 -13.66 4.97 8.37
C TYR A 52 -12.35 4.91 9.15
N TRP A 53 -11.79 6.06 9.53
CA TRP A 53 -10.46 6.13 10.15
C TRP A 53 -10.39 5.31 11.44
N TYR A 54 -11.45 5.37 12.25
CA TYR A 54 -11.53 4.61 13.49
C TYR A 54 -11.67 3.09 13.27
N ALA A 55 -12.11 2.70 12.08
CA ALA A 55 -12.31 1.28 11.74
C ALA A 55 -11.07 0.65 11.12
N VAL A 56 -9.97 1.40 10.99
CA VAL A 56 -8.73 0.94 10.38
C VAL A 56 -7.66 0.87 11.45
N GLU A 57 -6.93 -0.23 11.48
CA GLU A 57 -5.73 -0.32 12.30
C GLU A 57 -4.60 0.41 11.55
N ILE A 58 -4.11 1.50 12.11
CA ILE A 58 -3.10 2.35 11.49
C ILE A 58 -1.86 2.40 12.38
N HIS A 59 -0.69 2.15 11.78
CA HIS A 59 0.61 2.23 12.45
C HIS A 59 1.47 3.26 11.75
N TYR A 60 2.20 4.06 12.55
CA TYR A 60 3.14 5.05 12.06
C TYR A 60 4.56 4.57 12.31
N HIS A 61 5.44 4.78 11.34
CA HIS A 61 6.84 4.38 11.43
C HIS A 61 7.73 5.53 11.00
N ASP A 62 8.88 5.68 11.65
CA ASP A 62 9.83 6.76 11.30
C ASP A 62 10.67 6.41 10.08
N SER A 63 10.75 5.13 9.73
CA SER A 63 11.44 4.68 8.53
C SER A 63 10.87 3.35 8.06
N PHE A 64 11.12 3.02 6.81
CA PHE A 64 10.75 1.70 6.28
C PHE A 64 11.54 0.59 6.98
N GLN A 65 12.80 0.84 7.33
CA GLN A 65 13.61 -0.14 8.06
C GLN A 65 13.03 -0.44 9.43
N GLU A 66 12.54 0.58 10.14
CA GLU A 66 11.86 0.40 11.42
C GLU A 66 10.68 -0.53 11.29
N LEU A 67 9.87 -0.33 10.24
CA LEU A 67 8.73 -1.21 9.96
C LEU A 67 9.19 -2.66 9.73
N LYS A 68 10.22 -2.85 8.89
CA LYS A 68 10.72 -4.19 8.59
C LYS A 68 11.26 -4.88 9.83
N ASP A 69 11.90 -4.13 10.72
CA ASP A 69 12.45 -4.68 11.96
C ASP A 69 11.34 -5.20 12.89
N GLN A 70 10.16 -4.58 12.83
CA GLN A 70 9.01 -5.03 13.62
C GLN A 70 8.35 -6.28 13.03
N TYR A 71 8.56 -6.56 11.76
CA TYR A 71 7.98 -7.72 11.07
C TYR A 71 9.07 -8.53 10.36
N PRO A 72 9.96 -9.18 11.13
CA PRO A 72 11.10 -9.88 10.53
C PRO A 72 10.71 -11.03 9.62
N GLU A 73 9.51 -11.61 9.81
CA GLU A 73 9.01 -12.68 8.96
C GLU A 73 8.10 -12.16 7.83
N GLY A 74 7.95 -10.85 7.71
CA GLY A 74 7.06 -10.25 6.72
C GLY A 74 7.56 -10.43 5.30
N ARG A 75 6.62 -10.64 4.37
CA ARG A 75 6.90 -10.66 2.95
C ARG A 75 6.47 -9.32 2.36
N PHE A 76 7.40 -8.62 1.72
CA PHE A 76 7.16 -7.27 1.22
C PHE A 76 7.16 -7.27 -0.29
N PHE A 77 6.01 -6.88 -0.87
CA PHE A 77 5.84 -6.73 -2.32
C PHE A 77 5.83 -5.25 -2.64
N CYS A 78 6.80 -4.80 -3.43
CA CYS A 78 7.03 -3.38 -3.68
C CYS A 78 6.49 -2.98 -5.04
N ALA A 79 5.52 -2.06 -5.07
CA ALA A 79 4.90 -1.63 -6.30
C ALA A 79 5.79 -0.63 -7.04
N SER A 80 6.03 -0.87 -8.31
CA SER A 80 6.82 0.00 -9.16
C SER A 80 6.38 -0.12 -10.61
N THR A 81 6.29 1.02 -11.30
CA THR A 81 6.01 1.03 -12.74
C THR A 81 7.18 0.46 -13.56
N ARG A 82 8.34 0.30 -12.93
CA ARG A 82 9.56 -0.21 -13.59
C ARG A 82 9.79 -1.71 -13.38
N SER A 83 8.94 -2.37 -12.60
CA SER A 83 9.05 -3.81 -12.40
C SER A 83 8.66 -4.55 -13.66
N SER A 84 9.33 -5.68 -13.92
CA SER A 84 8.98 -6.58 -15.01
C SER A 84 7.90 -7.59 -14.63
N GLN A 85 7.60 -7.72 -13.33
CA GLN A 85 6.66 -8.72 -12.84
C GLN A 85 5.28 -8.11 -12.61
N VAL A 86 4.29 -8.61 -13.34
CA VAL A 86 2.90 -8.20 -13.16
C VAL A 86 2.39 -8.70 -11.79
N TYR A 87 1.62 -7.88 -11.11
CA TYR A 87 1.16 -8.16 -9.74
C TYR A 87 0.37 -9.47 -9.62
N THR A 88 -0.19 -9.99 -10.70
CA THR A 88 -0.95 -11.25 -10.70
C THR A 88 -0.07 -12.49 -10.74
N LYS A 89 1.25 -12.34 -10.93
CA LYS A 89 2.18 -13.46 -11.07
C LYS A 89 2.63 -14.05 -9.73
N HIS A 90 2.38 -13.35 -8.64
CA HIS A 90 2.75 -13.83 -7.32
C HIS A 90 1.59 -14.54 -6.65
N ARG A 91 1.90 -15.55 -5.83
CA ARG A 91 0.92 -16.18 -4.97
C ARG A 91 1.02 -15.53 -3.60
N TYR A 92 0.02 -14.74 -3.26
CA TYR A 92 0.01 -14.01 -2.00
C TYR A 92 -0.46 -14.88 -0.85
N GLN A 93 0.04 -14.56 0.34
CA GLN A 93 -0.28 -15.27 1.57
C GLN A 93 -0.82 -14.29 2.59
N ASP A 94 -1.65 -14.78 3.47
CA ASP A 94 -2.15 -13.99 4.59
C ASP A 94 -0.98 -13.38 5.36
N GLY A 95 -1.06 -12.09 5.66
CA GLY A 95 0.03 -11.36 6.33
C GLY A 95 1.00 -10.67 5.40
N ASP A 96 0.85 -10.83 4.08
CA ASP A 96 1.75 -10.16 3.13
C ASP A 96 1.58 -8.64 3.16
N PHE A 97 2.67 -7.94 2.89
CA PHE A 97 2.75 -6.48 2.86
C PHE A 97 2.85 -5.99 1.43
N PHE A 98 2.07 -4.97 1.10
CA PHE A 98 2.13 -4.30 -0.20
C PHE A 98 2.63 -2.88 0.01
N VAL A 99 3.78 -2.55 -0.58
CA VAL A 99 4.52 -1.31 -0.32
C VAL A 99 4.39 -0.38 -1.51
N PHE A 100 3.92 0.84 -1.27
CA PHE A 100 3.72 1.87 -2.29
C PHE A 100 4.52 3.10 -1.93
N GLY A 101 5.08 3.76 -2.95
CA GLY A 101 5.86 4.98 -2.78
C GLY A 101 5.02 6.23 -2.86
N LYS A 102 5.69 7.38 -2.72
CA LYS A 102 5.02 8.67 -2.84
C LYS A 102 4.53 8.90 -4.27
N GLU A 103 3.52 9.75 -4.39
CA GLU A 103 2.80 9.94 -5.65
C GLU A 103 3.68 10.49 -6.76
N THR A 104 4.66 11.34 -6.43
CA THR A 104 5.50 12.01 -7.42
C THR A 104 6.65 11.14 -7.93
N LYS A 105 7.29 10.36 -7.06
CA LYS A 105 8.54 9.66 -7.39
C LYS A 105 8.48 8.15 -7.21
N GLY A 106 7.42 7.63 -6.59
CA GLY A 106 7.35 6.22 -6.27
C GLY A 106 8.32 5.83 -5.14
N LEU A 107 8.66 4.56 -5.07
CA LEU A 107 9.56 4.05 -4.04
C LEU A 107 11.01 4.43 -4.33
N PRO A 108 11.81 4.71 -3.28
CA PRO A 108 13.25 4.88 -3.46
C PRO A 108 13.87 3.65 -4.09
N GLN A 109 14.87 3.87 -4.94
CA GLN A 109 15.54 2.77 -5.64
C GLN A 109 16.14 1.75 -4.68
N GLU A 110 16.65 2.20 -3.53
CA GLU A 110 17.23 1.30 -2.54
C GLU A 110 16.22 0.28 -2.00
N ILE A 111 14.94 0.67 -1.87
CA ILE A 111 13.90 -0.26 -1.45
C ILE A 111 13.64 -1.29 -2.54
N LEU A 112 13.57 -0.85 -3.79
CA LEU A 112 13.36 -1.75 -4.92
C LEU A 112 14.52 -2.73 -5.06
N ASP A 113 15.76 -2.24 -4.92
CA ASP A 113 16.96 -3.07 -5.03
C ASP A 113 17.04 -4.12 -3.92
N ALA A 114 16.51 -3.80 -2.74
CA ALA A 114 16.48 -4.73 -1.62
C ALA A 114 15.42 -5.84 -1.78
N HIS A 115 14.51 -5.71 -2.76
CA HIS A 115 13.42 -6.66 -2.98
C HIS A 115 13.33 -7.06 -4.46
N PRO A 116 14.43 -7.59 -5.05
CA PRO A 116 14.46 -7.82 -6.50
C PRO A 116 13.43 -8.84 -7.00
N ASP A 117 13.05 -9.78 -6.16
CA ASP A 117 12.13 -10.85 -6.55
C ASP A 117 10.66 -10.53 -6.22
N THR A 118 10.40 -9.45 -5.51
CA THR A 118 9.06 -9.10 -5.04
C THR A 118 8.63 -7.69 -5.44
N CYS A 119 9.23 -7.14 -6.50
CA CYS A 119 8.72 -5.92 -7.13
C CYS A 119 7.59 -6.29 -8.07
N ILE A 120 6.48 -5.58 -7.98
CA ILE A 120 5.27 -5.86 -8.74
C ILE A 120 4.83 -4.63 -9.53
N ARG A 121 4.12 -4.87 -10.63
CA ARG A 121 3.63 -3.82 -11.51
C ARG A 121 2.17 -4.06 -11.85
N VAL A 122 1.37 -2.98 -11.85
CA VAL A 122 0.02 -3.01 -12.44
C VAL A 122 0.17 -2.63 -13.92
N PRO A 123 -0.24 -3.50 -14.86
CA PRO A 123 -0.10 -3.19 -16.29
C PRO A 123 -0.93 -1.99 -16.70
N MET A 124 -0.40 -1.20 -17.61
CA MET A 124 -1.11 -0.05 -18.16
C MET A 124 -0.58 0.24 -19.57
N THR A 125 -1.31 1.05 -20.33
CA THR A 125 -0.83 1.49 -21.64
C THR A 125 0.31 2.49 -21.46
N ASP A 126 1.00 2.81 -22.55
CA ASP A 126 2.09 3.80 -22.54
C ASP A 126 1.62 5.25 -22.55
N LYS A 127 0.30 5.47 -22.54
CA LYS A 127 -0.28 6.82 -22.61
C LYS A 127 -0.20 7.56 -21.27
N VAL A 128 0.02 6.84 -20.18
CA VAL A 128 0.14 7.42 -18.84
C VAL A 128 1.38 6.84 -18.17
N ARG A 129 1.92 7.55 -17.19
CA ARG A 129 3.12 7.11 -16.46
C ARG A 129 2.80 6.24 -15.26
N SER A 130 1.65 6.46 -14.66
CA SER A 130 1.25 5.75 -13.45
C SER A 130 -0.25 5.86 -13.27
N LEU A 131 -0.79 4.96 -12.46
CA LEU A 131 -2.17 5.06 -11.98
C LEU A 131 -2.18 5.87 -10.69
N ASN A 132 -3.35 6.40 -10.36
CA ASN A 132 -3.58 7.01 -9.06
C ASN A 132 -3.20 6.01 -7.96
N LEU A 133 -2.52 6.51 -6.92
CA LEU A 133 -2.00 5.67 -5.84
C LEU A 133 -3.10 4.86 -5.16
N SER A 134 -4.22 5.48 -4.81
CA SER A 134 -5.29 4.77 -4.11
C SER A 134 -5.93 3.70 -4.99
N ASN A 135 -6.01 3.93 -6.29
CA ASN A 135 -6.51 2.93 -7.23
C ASN A 135 -5.54 1.75 -7.31
N SER A 136 -4.24 2.01 -7.40
CA SER A 136 -3.23 0.95 -7.44
C SER A 136 -3.27 0.08 -6.20
N ALA A 137 -3.39 0.70 -5.03
CA ALA A 137 -3.46 -0.03 -3.77
C ALA A 137 -4.69 -0.93 -3.72
N ALA A 138 -5.85 -0.42 -4.16
CA ALA A 138 -7.08 -1.20 -4.19
C ALA A 138 -6.96 -2.39 -5.15
N ILE A 139 -6.42 -2.16 -6.36
CA ILE A 139 -6.24 -3.23 -7.36
C ILE A 139 -5.40 -4.36 -6.78
N VAL A 140 -4.27 -4.03 -6.18
CA VAL A 140 -3.33 -5.03 -5.67
C VAL A 140 -3.93 -5.80 -4.49
N VAL A 141 -4.52 -5.10 -3.52
CA VAL A 141 -5.05 -5.78 -2.33
C VAL A 141 -6.24 -6.66 -2.70
N PHE A 142 -7.09 -6.24 -3.65
CA PHE A 142 -8.22 -7.06 -4.07
C PHE A 142 -7.79 -8.28 -4.88
N GLU A 143 -6.69 -8.22 -5.60
CA GLU A 143 -6.15 -9.43 -6.22
C GLU A 143 -5.67 -10.42 -5.16
N ALA A 144 -4.98 -9.94 -4.14
CA ALA A 144 -4.54 -10.80 -3.04
C ALA A 144 -5.74 -11.43 -2.32
N LEU A 145 -6.77 -10.64 -2.06
CA LEU A 145 -8.00 -11.14 -1.44
C LEU A 145 -8.70 -12.18 -2.32
N ARG A 146 -8.74 -11.93 -3.64
CA ARG A 146 -9.33 -12.87 -4.59
C ARG A 146 -8.61 -14.23 -4.51
N GLN A 147 -7.28 -14.22 -4.43
CA GLN A 147 -6.52 -15.47 -4.33
C GLN A 147 -6.86 -16.28 -3.08
N LEU A 148 -7.32 -15.63 -2.02
CA LEU A 148 -7.74 -16.28 -0.78
C LEU A 148 -9.27 -16.38 -0.69
N ASP A 149 -9.96 -16.34 -1.84
CA ASP A 149 -11.42 -16.47 -1.96
C ASP A 149 -12.18 -15.44 -1.11
N PHE A 150 -11.62 -14.25 -0.93
CA PHE A 150 -12.22 -13.16 -0.15
C PHE A 150 -12.59 -13.60 1.27
N ALA A 151 -11.76 -14.44 1.88
CA ALA A 151 -12.02 -14.98 3.20
C ALA A 151 -12.26 -13.86 4.23
N GLY A 152 -13.36 -13.96 4.99
CA GLY A 152 -13.74 -12.97 5.99
C GLY A 152 -14.53 -11.78 5.44
N LEU A 153 -14.79 -11.73 4.15
CA LEU A 153 -15.59 -10.66 3.53
C LEU A 153 -16.96 -11.20 3.10
N GLU A 154 -17.95 -10.29 3.02
CA GLU A 154 -19.30 -10.61 2.60
C GLU A 154 -19.56 -10.23 1.15
#